data_c4fc5e60e48792d4519acf706af97f1f
#
_entry.id   c4fc5e60e48792d4519acf706af97f1f
#
_cell.length_a   1.000
_cell.length_b   1.000
_cell.length_c   1.000
_cell.angle_alpha   90.00
_cell.angle_beta   90.00
_cell.angle_gamma   90.00
#
_symmetry.space_group_name_H-M   'P 1'
#
loop_
_entity.id
_entity.type
_entity.pdbx_description
1 polymer ?
#
loop_
_entity_poly.entity_id
_entity_poly.type
_entity_poly.pdbx_seq_one_letter_code
_entity_poly.pdbx_strand_id
1 'polypeptide(L)'
;MTLKEKYTIKDIAHMAGVSKGTVDRVLHKRGKVSKKAFEKVDKVLKEIDYRPNPIARNLKINKTYNIHVLLPDPRKDPYWIPANEGIIEASNQFMPFGVMVKKYFYDPNDRSSFLEESRQAIISQPDVLLMAPIFDNESHEVLKQCCENKISVVLFNNHINSFKEQIFIGQDLKQSGRVAASLMDKVIGENDEIAIIHINKEPHMQQKENGFKEFFKEKSGSKHLVLSKEFNSAEKRRFNQDVSDFLKSNKSINAFFVTNSKAYILIEAFQELEKRERIVIGYDLLKPNMKYLKEGAINFLIHQKPHRQAFLGVSYMAEHFLFGKGLPTQEFLPIDIVTSENAQYYI
;
A
#
# COMPACT_ATOMS: atom_id res chain seq x y z
N MET A 1 -19.36 -18.78 -26.28
CA MET A 1 -19.44 -17.34 -25.94
C MET A 1 -19.56 -16.57 -27.24
N THR A 2 -20.74 -16.10 -27.59
CA THR A 2 -20.99 -15.28 -28.78
C THR A 2 -20.36 -13.92 -28.57
N LEU A 3 -19.43 -13.52 -29.43
CA LEU A 3 -18.86 -12.18 -29.47
C LEU A 3 -20.01 -11.17 -29.65
N LYS A 4 -20.33 -10.35 -28.64
CA LYS A 4 -21.28 -9.24 -28.78
C LYS A 4 -20.73 -8.29 -29.84
N GLU A 5 -21.48 -8.07 -30.90
CA GLU A 5 -21.14 -7.13 -31.96
C GLU A 5 -20.87 -5.73 -31.34
N LYS A 6 -19.72 -5.13 -31.67
CA LYS A 6 -19.35 -3.79 -31.21
C LYS A 6 -19.96 -2.74 -32.14
N TYR A 7 -21.10 -2.18 -31.75
CA TYR A 7 -21.72 -1.08 -32.48
C TYR A 7 -20.95 0.24 -32.28
N THR A 8 -20.68 0.95 -33.36
CA THR A 8 -20.08 2.28 -33.36
C THR A 8 -21.17 3.38 -33.32
N ILE A 9 -20.79 4.63 -32.99
CA ILE A 9 -21.70 5.78 -33.11
C ILE A 9 -22.28 5.89 -34.51
N LYS A 10 -21.53 5.47 -35.55
CA LYS A 10 -21.99 5.44 -36.93
C LYS A 10 -23.11 4.45 -37.17
N ASP A 11 -22.98 3.26 -36.60
CA ASP A 11 -24.00 2.19 -36.71
C ASP A 11 -25.27 2.60 -35.95
N ILE A 12 -25.15 3.15 -34.74
CA ILE A 12 -26.29 3.68 -33.99
C ILE A 12 -27.00 4.81 -34.74
N ALA A 13 -26.26 5.72 -35.36
CA ALA A 13 -26.82 6.80 -36.14
C ALA A 13 -27.63 6.27 -37.35
N HIS A 14 -27.10 5.25 -38.02
CA HIS A 14 -27.80 4.58 -39.14
C HIS A 14 -29.06 3.87 -38.64
N MET A 15 -28.98 3.07 -37.56
CA MET A 15 -30.11 2.35 -36.99
C MET A 15 -31.24 3.29 -36.49
N ALA A 16 -30.87 4.41 -35.85
CA ALA A 16 -31.82 5.40 -35.37
C ALA A 16 -32.34 6.37 -36.45
N GLY A 17 -31.78 6.36 -37.62
CA GLY A 17 -32.12 7.28 -38.72
C GLY A 17 -31.85 8.74 -38.35
N VAL A 18 -30.73 9.03 -37.72
CA VAL A 18 -30.29 10.37 -37.27
C VAL A 18 -28.83 10.63 -37.63
N SER A 19 -28.38 11.88 -37.50
CA SER A 19 -26.97 12.21 -37.70
C SER A 19 -26.07 11.67 -36.55
N LYS A 20 -24.78 11.43 -36.85
CA LYS A 20 -23.79 11.08 -35.81
C LYS A 20 -23.73 12.15 -34.71
N GLY A 21 -23.85 13.44 -35.07
CA GLY A 21 -23.90 14.53 -34.10
C GLY A 21 -25.11 14.50 -33.19
N THR A 22 -26.25 13.95 -33.66
CA THR A 22 -27.45 13.75 -32.82
C THR A 22 -27.24 12.62 -31.81
N VAL A 23 -26.64 11.50 -32.25
CA VAL A 23 -26.28 10.39 -31.34
C VAL A 23 -25.27 10.87 -30.28
N ASP A 24 -24.24 11.60 -30.66
CA ASP A 24 -23.23 12.16 -29.77
C ASP A 24 -23.85 13.06 -28.68
N ARG A 25 -24.78 13.95 -29.09
CA ARG A 25 -25.52 14.84 -28.16
C ARG A 25 -26.39 14.06 -27.19
N VAL A 26 -27.07 13.00 -27.65
CA VAL A 26 -27.90 12.14 -26.78
C VAL A 26 -27.04 11.39 -25.78
N LEU A 27 -25.95 10.74 -26.24
CA LEU A 27 -25.03 9.98 -25.39
C LEU A 27 -24.36 10.85 -24.31
N HIS A 28 -24.03 12.08 -24.66
CA HIS A 28 -23.31 12.99 -23.76
C HIS A 28 -24.19 14.05 -23.09
N LYS A 29 -25.53 13.97 -23.27
CA LYS A 29 -26.51 14.94 -22.72
C LYS A 29 -26.13 16.39 -23.02
N ARG A 30 -25.62 16.67 -24.25
CA ARG A 30 -25.15 17.99 -24.66
C ARG A 30 -26.08 18.63 -25.70
N GLY A 31 -26.38 19.93 -25.48
CA GLY A 31 -27.18 20.73 -26.43
C GLY A 31 -28.65 20.31 -26.50
N LYS A 32 -29.40 21.00 -27.38
CA LYS A 32 -30.82 20.69 -27.61
C LYS A 32 -30.97 19.59 -28.65
N VAL A 33 -31.65 18.51 -28.29
CA VAL A 33 -32.07 17.41 -29.17
C VAL A 33 -33.60 17.39 -29.17
N SER A 34 -34.24 17.25 -30.33
CA SER A 34 -35.70 17.14 -30.40
C SER A 34 -36.15 15.84 -29.69
N LYS A 35 -37.32 15.89 -29.00
CA LYS A 35 -37.88 14.72 -28.28
C LYS A 35 -37.97 13.50 -29.18
N LYS A 36 -38.42 13.68 -30.43
CA LYS A 36 -38.50 12.57 -31.41
C LYS A 36 -37.14 11.95 -31.77
N ALA A 37 -36.07 12.75 -31.88
CA ALA A 37 -34.74 12.22 -32.15
C ALA A 37 -34.14 11.55 -30.93
N PHE A 38 -34.38 12.07 -29.73
CA PHE A 38 -33.98 11.44 -28.47
C PHE A 38 -34.60 10.06 -28.31
N GLU A 39 -35.92 9.95 -28.48
CA GLU A 39 -36.64 8.67 -28.36
C GLU A 39 -36.15 7.61 -29.33
N LYS A 40 -35.86 8.00 -30.60
CA LYS A 40 -35.29 7.07 -31.58
C LYS A 40 -33.92 6.53 -31.18
N VAL A 41 -33.03 7.40 -30.70
CA VAL A 41 -31.69 7.00 -30.28
C VAL A 41 -31.76 6.16 -29.00
N ASP A 42 -32.54 6.58 -28.01
CA ASP A 42 -32.72 5.85 -26.74
C ASP A 42 -33.26 4.43 -26.96
N LYS A 43 -34.22 4.28 -27.88
CA LYS A 43 -34.72 2.95 -28.27
C LYS A 43 -33.63 2.06 -28.81
N VAL A 44 -32.82 2.53 -29.78
CA VAL A 44 -31.72 1.77 -30.35
C VAL A 44 -30.68 1.42 -29.28
N LEU A 45 -30.30 2.39 -28.43
CA LEU A 45 -29.32 2.14 -27.37
C LEU A 45 -29.76 1.04 -26.40
N LYS A 46 -31.06 0.99 -26.06
CA LYS A 46 -31.65 -0.06 -25.21
C LYS A 46 -31.69 -1.42 -25.92
N GLU A 47 -32.10 -1.44 -27.18
CA GLU A 47 -32.17 -2.68 -27.97
C GLU A 47 -30.83 -3.40 -28.13
N ILE A 48 -29.72 -2.62 -28.30
CA ILE A 48 -28.38 -3.18 -28.48
C ILE A 48 -27.56 -3.27 -27.17
N ASP A 49 -28.15 -2.94 -26.02
CA ASP A 49 -27.44 -2.80 -24.72
C ASP A 49 -26.14 -2.00 -24.87
N TYR A 50 -26.24 -0.84 -25.55
CA TYR A 50 -25.06 -0.04 -25.88
C TYR A 50 -24.45 0.58 -24.64
N ARG A 51 -23.18 0.27 -24.39
CA ARG A 51 -22.37 0.92 -23.38
C ARG A 51 -21.28 1.75 -24.04
N PRO A 52 -21.26 3.07 -23.83
CA PRO A 52 -20.20 3.92 -24.37
C PRO A 52 -18.82 3.35 -24.00
N ASN A 53 -17.93 3.27 -24.97
CA ASN A 53 -16.56 2.85 -24.72
C ASN A 53 -15.76 4.06 -24.16
N PRO A 54 -15.45 4.09 -22.86
CA PRO A 54 -14.74 5.24 -22.26
C PRO A 54 -13.32 5.38 -22.80
N ILE A 55 -12.69 4.28 -23.22
CA ILE A 55 -11.35 4.30 -23.84
C ILE A 55 -11.41 5.07 -25.16
N ALA A 56 -12.36 4.74 -26.04
CA ALA A 56 -12.54 5.43 -27.31
C ALA A 56 -12.85 6.93 -27.12
N ARG A 57 -13.58 7.27 -26.06
CA ARG A 57 -13.87 8.64 -25.66
C ARG A 57 -12.60 9.38 -25.23
N ASN A 58 -11.80 8.79 -24.34
CA ASN A 58 -10.59 9.42 -23.83
C ASN A 58 -9.53 9.57 -24.93
N LEU A 59 -9.35 8.58 -25.80
CA LEU A 59 -8.49 8.68 -26.98
C LEU A 59 -8.92 9.81 -27.94
N LYS A 60 -10.23 10.01 -28.13
CA LYS A 60 -10.75 11.11 -28.98
C LYS A 60 -10.50 12.49 -28.36
N ILE A 61 -10.50 12.61 -27.04
CA ILE A 61 -10.31 13.88 -26.33
C ILE A 61 -8.81 14.19 -26.14
N ASN A 62 -7.94 13.21 -26.35
CA ASN A 62 -6.48 13.29 -26.14
C ASN A 62 -6.12 13.78 -24.71
N LYS A 63 -6.96 13.42 -23.69
CA LYS A 63 -6.77 13.86 -22.33
C LYS A 63 -5.71 12.99 -21.64
N THR A 64 -4.71 13.64 -21.08
CA THR A 64 -3.68 13.01 -20.26
C THR A 64 -4.02 13.19 -18.78
N TYR A 65 -3.80 12.17 -17.98
CA TYR A 65 -3.95 12.19 -16.54
C TYR A 65 -2.59 11.96 -15.88
N ASN A 66 -2.23 12.82 -14.95
CA ASN A 66 -0.92 12.82 -14.32
C ASN A 66 -1.03 12.30 -12.86
N ILE A 67 -0.45 11.16 -12.59
CA ILE A 67 -0.32 10.58 -11.27
C ILE A 67 1.13 10.75 -10.82
N HIS A 68 1.34 11.55 -9.78
CA HIS A 68 2.65 11.65 -9.16
C HIS A 68 2.74 10.69 -7.98
N VAL A 69 3.87 10.01 -7.85
CA VAL A 69 4.10 9.03 -6.79
C VAL A 69 5.29 9.47 -5.96
N LEU A 70 5.04 9.74 -4.69
CA LEU A 70 6.04 10.09 -3.69
C LEU A 70 6.31 8.88 -2.79
N LEU A 71 7.51 8.31 -2.86
CA LEU A 71 7.87 7.13 -2.08
C LEU A 71 9.35 7.17 -1.66
N PRO A 72 9.71 6.46 -0.57
CA PRO A 72 11.12 6.32 -0.18
C PRO A 72 11.96 5.70 -1.27
N ASP A 73 13.23 6.13 -1.36
CA ASP A 73 14.16 5.65 -2.38
C ASP A 73 14.47 4.14 -2.18
N PRO A 74 14.07 3.27 -3.14
CA PRO A 74 14.33 1.83 -3.05
C PRO A 74 15.82 1.44 -3.00
N ARG A 75 16.71 2.35 -3.38
CA ARG A 75 18.17 2.14 -3.31
C ARG A 75 18.68 2.32 -1.88
N LYS A 76 17.96 3.10 -1.05
CA LYS A 76 18.30 3.37 0.35
C LYS A 76 17.57 2.42 1.31
N ASP A 77 16.34 2.01 0.97
CA ASP A 77 15.58 1.02 1.73
C ASP A 77 14.97 -0.03 0.79
N PRO A 78 15.52 -1.27 0.77
CA PRO A 78 15.05 -2.35 -0.08
C PRO A 78 13.59 -2.77 0.13
N TYR A 79 12.97 -2.40 1.24
CA TYR A 79 11.54 -2.62 1.49
C TYR A 79 10.66 -2.00 0.38
N TRP A 80 11.10 -0.92 -0.23
CA TRP A 80 10.36 -0.19 -1.25
C TRP A 80 10.58 -0.68 -2.70
N ILE A 81 11.47 -1.64 -2.91
CA ILE A 81 11.69 -2.23 -4.24
C ILE A 81 10.40 -2.81 -4.82
N PRO A 82 9.65 -3.69 -4.12
CA PRO A 82 8.41 -4.24 -4.65
C PRO A 82 7.32 -3.17 -4.89
N ALA A 83 7.24 -2.14 -4.04
CA ALA A 83 6.31 -1.04 -4.27
C ALA A 83 6.63 -0.29 -5.58
N ASN A 84 7.91 0.01 -5.83
CA ASN A 84 8.34 0.62 -7.08
C ASN A 84 8.06 -0.25 -8.31
N GLU A 85 8.20 -1.56 -8.20
CA GLU A 85 7.84 -2.53 -9.25
C GLU A 85 6.34 -2.50 -9.54
N GLY A 86 5.49 -2.48 -8.51
CA GLY A 86 4.04 -2.35 -8.66
C GLY A 86 3.60 -1.05 -9.34
N ILE A 87 4.29 0.06 -9.05
CA ILE A 87 4.08 1.33 -9.76
C ILE A 87 4.45 1.22 -11.24
N ILE A 88 5.58 0.59 -11.55
CA ILE A 88 6.04 0.40 -12.93
C ILE A 88 5.06 -0.47 -13.70
N GLU A 89 4.60 -1.57 -13.11
CA GLU A 89 3.61 -2.47 -13.72
C GLU A 89 2.32 -1.73 -14.07
N ALA A 90 1.73 -1.03 -13.08
CA ALA A 90 0.51 -0.25 -13.31
C ALA A 90 0.73 0.89 -14.32
N SER A 91 1.87 1.58 -14.26
CA SER A 91 2.21 2.62 -15.24
C SER A 91 2.23 2.07 -16.66
N ASN A 92 2.90 0.94 -16.90
CA ASN A 92 2.96 0.30 -18.21
C ASN A 92 1.58 -0.14 -18.71
N GLN A 93 0.72 -0.62 -17.80
CA GLN A 93 -0.64 -1.02 -18.12
C GLN A 93 -1.52 0.14 -18.58
N PHE A 94 -1.40 1.30 -17.97
CA PHE A 94 -2.31 2.43 -18.20
C PHE A 94 -1.74 3.55 -19.07
N MET A 95 -0.42 3.58 -19.32
CA MET A 95 0.22 4.55 -20.20
C MET A 95 -0.40 4.60 -21.62
N PRO A 96 -0.76 3.47 -22.27
CA PRO A 96 -1.40 3.50 -23.60
C PRO A 96 -2.76 4.22 -23.62
N PHE A 97 -3.37 4.43 -22.44
CA PHE A 97 -4.66 5.10 -22.29
C PHE A 97 -4.54 6.56 -21.83
N GLY A 98 -3.32 7.12 -21.86
CA GLY A 98 -3.06 8.51 -21.49
C GLY A 98 -2.88 8.75 -19.98
N VAL A 99 -2.59 7.72 -19.18
CA VAL A 99 -2.21 7.89 -17.79
C VAL A 99 -0.69 7.95 -17.68
N MET A 100 -0.18 9.09 -17.21
CA MET A 100 1.25 9.33 -17.03
C MET A 100 1.60 9.25 -15.54
N VAL A 101 2.58 8.42 -15.22
CA VAL A 101 3.05 8.24 -13.84
C VAL A 101 4.45 8.82 -13.71
N LYS A 102 4.64 9.76 -12.77
CA LYS A 102 5.95 10.33 -12.44
C LYS A 102 6.31 10.03 -11.00
N LYS A 103 7.52 9.52 -10.77
CA LYS A 103 8.01 9.12 -9.44
C LYS A 103 8.94 10.18 -8.87
N TYR A 104 8.81 10.40 -7.56
CA TYR A 104 9.63 11.26 -6.74
C TYR A 104 10.14 10.42 -5.56
N PHE A 105 11.45 10.30 -5.46
CA PHE A 105 12.10 9.44 -4.45
C PHE A 105 12.73 10.29 -3.37
N TYR A 106 12.32 10.09 -2.12
CA TYR A 106 12.91 10.77 -0.99
C TYR A 106 13.77 9.83 -0.12
N ASP A 107 14.71 10.40 0.62
CA ASP A 107 15.50 9.66 1.60
C ASP A 107 14.63 9.30 2.81
N PRO A 108 14.46 8.00 3.14
CA PRO A 108 13.66 7.58 4.30
C PRO A 108 14.23 8.05 5.66
N ASN A 109 15.46 8.55 5.70
CA ASN A 109 16.09 9.06 6.91
C ASN A 109 16.20 10.59 6.95
N ASP A 110 15.72 11.30 5.91
CA ASP A 110 15.84 12.76 5.77
C ASP A 110 14.49 13.42 5.49
N ARG A 111 13.97 14.15 6.50
CA ARG A 111 12.71 14.90 6.40
C ARG A 111 12.78 16.04 5.39
N SER A 112 13.96 16.65 5.23
CA SER A 112 14.15 17.72 4.25
C SER A 112 14.05 17.21 2.84
N SER A 113 14.57 16.02 2.57
CA SER A 113 14.40 15.31 1.29
C SER A 113 12.93 15.02 1.01
N PHE A 114 12.16 14.56 2.02
CA PHE A 114 10.72 14.32 1.85
C PHE A 114 9.96 15.59 1.47
N LEU A 115 10.22 16.71 2.16
CA LEU A 115 9.56 18.00 1.88
C LEU A 115 9.94 18.54 0.51
N GLU A 116 11.20 18.43 0.10
CA GLU A 116 11.67 18.91 -1.21
C GLU A 116 11.03 18.10 -2.35
N GLU A 117 11.06 16.76 -2.30
CA GLU A 117 10.45 15.90 -3.31
C GLU A 117 8.91 16.10 -3.35
N SER A 118 8.28 16.32 -2.20
CA SER A 118 6.85 16.65 -2.11
C SER A 118 6.55 17.96 -2.83
N ARG A 119 7.35 19.00 -2.61
CA ARG A 119 7.20 20.29 -3.27
C ARG A 119 7.33 20.15 -4.79
N GLN A 120 8.34 19.41 -5.27
CA GLN A 120 8.52 19.14 -6.69
C GLN A 120 7.33 18.39 -7.30
N ALA A 121 6.76 17.44 -6.54
CA ALA A 121 5.59 16.70 -6.98
C ALA A 121 4.35 17.59 -7.09
N ILE A 122 4.14 18.53 -6.18
CA ILE A 122 2.97 19.42 -6.13
C ILE A 122 3.06 20.55 -7.15
N ILE A 123 4.23 21.15 -7.36
CA ILE A 123 4.43 22.29 -8.28
C ILE A 123 3.95 21.96 -9.71
N SER A 124 4.11 20.72 -10.14
CA SER A 124 3.68 20.29 -11.47
C SER A 124 2.16 20.06 -11.60
N GLN A 125 1.39 20.33 -10.55
CA GLN A 125 -0.08 20.22 -10.46
C GLN A 125 -0.63 18.89 -11.04
N PRO A 126 -0.28 17.73 -10.46
CA PRO A 126 -0.84 16.44 -10.91
C PRO A 126 -2.34 16.35 -10.60
N ASP A 127 -3.03 15.47 -11.31
CA ASP A 127 -4.41 15.11 -10.95
C ASP A 127 -4.47 14.35 -9.60
N VAL A 128 -3.40 13.60 -9.27
CA VAL A 128 -3.29 12.80 -8.05
C VAL A 128 -1.85 12.75 -7.53
N LEU A 129 -1.71 12.83 -6.21
CA LEU A 129 -0.49 12.45 -5.48
C LEU A 129 -0.74 11.11 -4.77
N LEU A 130 -0.05 10.04 -5.20
CA LEU A 130 0.04 8.76 -4.48
C LEU A 130 1.25 8.84 -3.55
N MET A 131 1.07 8.70 -2.24
CA MET A 131 2.12 8.95 -1.25
C MET A 131 2.24 7.80 -0.23
N ALA A 132 3.49 7.38 0.06
CA ALA A 132 3.82 6.55 1.22
C ALA A 132 4.35 7.45 2.34
N PRO A 133 3.54 7.84 3.33
CA PRO A 133 3.95 8.77 4.38
C PRO A 133 4.73 8.03 5.49
N ILE A 134 5.99 8.40 5.73
CA ILE A 134 6.79 7.88 6.86
C ILE A 134 7.08 8.96 7.92
N PHE A 135 6.96 10.24 7.55
CA PHE A 135 7.13 11.39 8.44
C PHE A 135 5.77 12.02 8.73
N ASP A 136 5.23 11.81 9.92
CA ASP A 136 3.84 12.15 10.25
C ASP A 136 3.55 13.67 10.14
N ASN A 137 4.36 14.52 10.78
CA ASN A 137 4.16 15.96 10.78
C ASN A 137 4.32 16.57 9.38
N GLU A 138 5.37 16.19 8.67
CA GLU A 138 5.67 16.67 7.32
C GLU A 138 4.61 16.18 6.32
N SER A 139 4.07 14.98 6.52
CA SER A 139 2.99 14.46 5.69
C SER A 139 1.69 15.25 5.86
N HIS A 140 1.38 15.73 7.06
CA HIS A 140 0.24 16.64 7.28
C HIS A 140 0.40 17.95 6.50
N GLU A 141 1.61 18.52 6.47
CA GLU A 141 1.90 19.71 5.68
C GLU A 141 1.65 19.47 4.18
N VAL A 142 2.16 18.34 3.65
CA VAL A 142 1.96 17.94 2.25
C VAL A 142 0.48 17.76 1.93
N LEU A 143 -0.29 17.08 2.80
CA LEU A 143 -1.73 16.88 2.62
C LEU A 143 -2.48 18.22 2.57
N LYS A 144 -2.13 19.17 3.43
CA LYS A 144 -2.72 20.52 3.43
C LYS A 144 -2.43 21.22 2.10
N GLN A 145 -1.19 21.20 1.63
CA GLN A 145 -0.81 21.79 0.35
C GLN A 145 -1.56 21.14 -0.83
N CYS A 146 -1.74 19.82 -0.83
CA CYS A 146 -2.54 19.13 -1.85
C CYS A 146 -4.00 19.60 -1.85
N CYS A 147 -4.61 19.75 -0.66
CA CYS A 147 -5.97 20.25 -0.52
C CYS A 147 -6.11 21.68 -1.08
N GLU A 148 -5.20 22.59 -0.72
CA GLU A 148 -5.18 23.98 -1.22
C GLU A 148 -5.03 24.04 -2.74
N ASN A 149 -4.27 23.11 -3.33
CA ASN A 149 -4.05 23.00 -4.79
C ASN A 149 -5.08 22.11 -5.51
N LYS A 150 -6.09 21.56 -4.81
CA LYS A 150 -7.13 20.65 -5.34
C LYS A 150 -6.55 19.37 -5.97
N ILE A 151 -5.44 18.89 -5.44
CA ILE A 151 -4.81 17.64 -5.84
C ILE A 151 -5.41 16.52 -5.00
N SER A 152 -5.95 15.48 -5.65
CA SER A 152 -6.42 14.29 -4.97
C SER A 152 -5.27 13.52 -4.35
N VAL A 153 -5.46 12.92 -3.15
CA VAL A 153 -4.42 12.16 -2.48
C VAL A 153 -4.84 10.72 -2.26
N VAL A 154 -3.91 9.81 -2.56
CA VAL A 154 -4.00 8.39 -2.21
C VAL A 154 -2.81 8.06 -1.32
N LEU A 155 -3.08 7.55 -0.13
CA LEU A 155 -2.05 7.04 0.78
C LEU A 155 -1.91 5.53 0.63
N PHE A 156 -0.69 5.04 0.71
CA PHE A 156 -0.45 3.61 0.77
C PHE A 156 0.62 3.28 1.82
N ASN A 157 0.62 2.05 2.31
CA ASN A 157 1.47 1.53 3.36
C ASN A 157 1.13 2.09 4.76
N ASN A 158 1.25 3.40 4.97
CA ASN A 158 0.95 4.07 6.22
C ASN A 158 -0.27 5.00 6.08
N HIS A 159 -1.08 5.07 7.13
CA HIS A 159 -2.28 5.90 7.20
C HIS A 159 -2.05 7.11 8.12
N ILE A 160 -2.64 8.25 7.76
CA ILE A 160 -2.62 9.47 8.58
C ILE A 160 -4.03 9.70 9.11
N ASN A 161 -4.24 9.47 10.41
CA ASN A 161 -5.57 9.40 11.02
C ASN A 161 -6.34 10.73 11.05
N SER A 162 -5.66 11.85 10.98
CA SER A 162 -6.27 13.19 11.15
C SER A 162 -6.79 13.82 9.87
N PHE A 163 -6.66 13.16 8.72
CA PHE A 163 -7.10 13.68 7.43
C PHE A 163 -8.19 12.79 6.82
N LYS A 164 -9.42 13.31 6.72
CA LYS A 164 -10.60 12.52 6.31
C LYS A 164 -10.76 12.34 4.78
N GLU A 165 -10.15 13.19 3.98
CA GLU A 165 -10.35 13.24 2.52
C GLU A 165 -9.27 12.48 1.74
N GLN A 166 -8.82 11.35 2.28
CA GLN A 166 -7.78 10.52 1.67
C GLN A 166 -8.30 9.13 1.35
N ILE A 167 -7.84 8.58 0.24
CA ILE A 167 -7.99 7.17 -0.05
C ILE A 167 -6.79 6.46 0.57
N PHE A 168 -7.02 5.37 1.28
CA PHE A 168 -5.95 4.57 1.88
C PHE A 168 -5.92 3.16 1.32
N ILE A 169 -4.72 2.67 0.98
CA ILE A 169 -4.48 1.28 0.54
C ILE A 169 -3.35 0.70 1.38
N GLY A 170 -3.63 -0.32 2.17
CA GLY A 170 -2.64 -0.89 3.06
C GLY A 170 -3.16 -2.08 3.86
N GLN A 171 -2.56 -2.34 5.01
CA GLN A 171 -3.07 -3.29 5.98
C GLN A 171 -3.66 -2.57 7.19
N ASP A 172 -4.62 -3.22 7.86
CA ASP A 172 -4.98 -2.86 9.22
C ASP A 172 -3.81 -3.24 10.14
N LEU A 173 -3.01 -2.23 10.51
CA LEU A 173 -1.79 -2.44 11.28
C LEU A 173 -2.07 -2.91 12.70
N LYS A 174 -3.20 -2.48 13.30
CA LYS A 174 -3.61 -2.95 14.61
C LYS A 174 -4.00 -4.42 14.54
N GLN A 175 -4.81 -4.80 13.55
CA GLN A 175 -5.18 -6.20 13.33
C GLN A 175 -3.96 -7.05 12.97
N SER A 176 -3.01 -6.51 12.21
CA SER A 176 -1.74 -7.19 11.91
C SER A 176 -0.93 -7.51 13.17
N GLY A 177 -0.88 -6.57 14.13
CA GLY A 177 -0.29 -6.80 15.44
C GLY A 177 -1.01 -7.90 16.24
N ARG A 178 -2.35 -7.95 16.20
CA ARG A 178 -3.15 -9.02 16.83
C ARG A 178 -2.88 -10.38 16.19
N VAL A 179 -2.70 -10.44 14.86
CA VAL A 179 -2.31 -11.67 14.15
C VAL A 179 -0.93 -12.14 14.62
N ALA A 180 0.05 -11.24 14.74
CA ALA A 180 1.37 -11.58 15.28
C ALA A 180 1.28 -12.14 16.68
N ALA A 181 0.47 -11.54 17.55
CA ALA A 181 0.24 -12.01 18.91
C ALA A 181 -0.42 -13.40 18.95
N SER A 182 -1.41 -13.63 18.08
CA SER A 182 -2.08 -14.94 17.97
C SER A 182 -1.14 -16.04 17.49
N LEU A 183 -0.21 -15.73 16.58
CA LEU A 183 0.85 -16.68 16.16
C LEU A 183 1.83 -16.95 17.29
N MET A 184 2.30 -15.89 17.97
CA MET A 184 3.21 -15.99 19.10
C MET A 184 2.64 -16.89 20.19
N ASP A 185 1.38 -16.69 20.55
CA ASP A 185 0.65 -17.45 21.57
C ASP A 185 0.55 -18.96 21.29
N LYS A 186 0.72 -19.38 20.06
CA LYS A 186 0.69 -20.80 19.68
C LYS A 186 2.03 -21.51 19.77
N VAL A 187 3.11 -20.74 19.83
CA VAL A 187 4.47 -21.29 19.77
C VAL A 187 5.31 -20.94 21.00
N ILE A 188 4.84 -19.99 21.83
CA ILE A 188 5.54 -19.56 23.04
C ILE A 188 5.36 -20.59 24.17
N GLY A 189 6.41 -20.83 24.97
CA GLY A 189 6.35 -21.64 26.17
C GLY A 189 5.69 -20.90 27.34
N GLU A 190 5.10 -21.65 28.29
CA GLU A 190 4.32 -21.06 29.39
C GLU A 190 5.07 -20.03 30.26
N ASN A 191 6.38 -20.19 30.39
CA ASN A 191 7.24 -19.32 31.22
C ASN A 191 8.05 -18.32 30.42
N ASP A 192 7.89 -18.27 29.09
CA ASP A 192 8.62 -17.33 28.26
C ASP A 192 7.99 -15.93 28.32
N GLU A 193 8.85 -14.92 28.35
CA GLU A 193 8.46 -13.53 28.23
C GLU A 193 8.65 -13.04 26.79
N ILE A 194 7.92 -12.00 26.40
CA ILE A 194 7.87 -11.48 25.02
C ILE A 194 8.48 -10.09 24.98
N ALA A 195 9.35 -9.86 24.00
CA ALA A 195 9.80 -8.51 23.65
C ALA A 195 9.20 -8.06 22.30
N ILE A 196 8.55 -6.91 22.30
CA ILE A 196 8.21 -6.17 21.09
C ILE A 196 9.39 -5.27 20.75
N ILE A 197 9.96 -5.46 19.59
CA ILE A 197 11.16 -4.75 19.15
C ILE A 197 10.84 -3.76 18.04
N HIS A 198 11.16 -2.50 18.28
CA HIS A 198 11.14 -1.44 17.29
C HIS A 198 12.58 -1.15 16.84
N ILE A 199 12.90 -1.41 15.58
CA ILE A 199 14.21 -1.04 15.01
C ILE A 199 14.03 0.24 14.19
N ASN A 200 14.63 1.34 14.63
CA ASN A 200 14.41 2.68 14.08
C ASN A 200 12.91 3.03 14.09
N LYS A 201 12.36 3.29 15.26
CA LYS A 201 10.92 3.44 15.50
C LYS A 201 10.28 4.49 14.59
N GLU A 202 9.18 4.09 13.95
CA GLU A 202 8.30 4.92 13.14
C GLU A 202 6.87 4.90 13.72
N PRO A 203 6.07 5.97 13.51
CA PRO A 203 4.74 6.10 14.14
C PRO A 203 3.80 4.88 13.89
N HIS A 204 3.82 4.31 12.70
CA HIS A 204 2.98 3.17 12.33
C HIS A 204 3.26 1.89 13.16
N MET A 205 4.47 1.72 13.69
CA MET A 205 4.83 0.56 14.51
C MET A 205 4.04 0.53 15.83
N GLN A 206 3.62 1.68 16.33
CA GLN A 206 2.81 1.78 17.55
C GLN A 206 1.44 1.10 17.39
N GLN A 207 0.84 1.17 16.21
CA GLN A 207 -0.45 0.49 15.97
C GLN A 207 -0.29 -1.03 16.03
N LYS A 208 0.79 -1.58 15.48
CA LYS A 208 1.12 -3.00 15.55
C LYS A 208 1.37 -3.44 17.01
N GLU A 209 2.13 -2.67 17.76
CA GLU A 209 2.36 -2.89 19.18
C GLU A 209 1.06 -2.89 19.97
N ASN A 210 0.19 -1.90 19.74
CA ASN A 210 -1.10 -1.80 20.41
C ASN A 210 -1.96 -3.05 20.17
N GLY A 211 -2.07 -3.48 18.90
CA GLY A 211 -2.81 -4.70 18.56
C GLY A 211 -2.23 -5.95 19.22
N PHE A 212 -0.90 -6.07 19.27
CA PHE A 212 -0.22 -7.18 19.91
C PHE A 212 -0.49 -7.22 21.42
N LYS A 213 -0.33 -6.10 22.11
CA LYS A 213 -0.57 -6.01 23.56
C LYS A 213 -2.03 -6.23 23.94
N GLU A 214 -2.97 -5.69 23.15
CA GLU A 214 -4.41 -5.88 23.38
C GLU A 214 -4.79 -7.36 23.31
N PHE A 215 -4.24 -8.13 22.37
CA PHE A 215 -4.51 -9.56 22.27
C PHE A 215 -4.19 -10.29 23.59
N PHE A 216 -2.99 -10.09 24.14
CA PHE A 216 -2.59 -10.73 25.38
C PHE A 216 -3.34 -10.21 26.62
N LYS A 217 -3.73 -8.93 26.63
CA LYS A 217 -4.55 -8.33 27.68
C LYS A 217 -5.97 -8.91 27.73
N GLU A 218 -6.56 -9.14 26.55
CA GLU A 218 -7.92 -9.68 26.43
C GLU A 218 -7.97 -11.19 26.66
N LYS A 219 -6.86 -11.89 26.46
CA LYS A 219 -6.80 -13.33 26.63
C LYS A 219 -6.84 -13.71 28.11
N SER A 220 -7.94 -14.34 28.53
CA SER A 220 -8.10 -14.85 29.90
C SER A 220 -7.01 -15.86 30.26
N GLY A 221 -6.33 -15.63 31.39
CA GLY A 221 -5.29 -16.54 31.89
C GLY A 221 -3.90 -16.35 31.27
N SER A 222 -3.69 -15.40 30.39
CA SER A 222 -2.33 -15.07 29.88
C SER A 222 -1.48 -14.51 31.04
N LYS A 223 -0.33 -15.11 31.25
CA LYS A 223 0.68 -14.68 32.28
C LYS A 223 1.92 -14.06 31.60
N HIS A 224 1.98 -14.03 30.29
CA HIS A 224 3.16 -13.57 29.59
C HIS A 224 3.38 -12.07 29.79
N LEU A 225 4.58 -11.72 30.28
CA LEU A 225 5.03 -10.35 30.33
C LEU A 225 5.40 -9.90 28.89
N VAL A 226 4.86 -8.77 28.47
CA VAL A 226 5.13 -8.19 27.15
C VAL A 226 5.84 -6.86 27.33
N LEU A 227 7.14 -6.83 27.05
CA LEU A 227 7.97 -5.63 27.11
C LEU A 227 8.13 -5.01 25.72
N SER A 228 8.28 -3.70 25.66
CA SER A 228 8.63 -2.99 24.40
C SER A 228 10.02 -2.41 24.52
N LYS A 229 10.82 -2.57 23.47
CA LYS A 229 12.17 -2.01 23.37
C LYS A 229 12.42 -1.42 21.99
N GLU A 230 13.02 -0.24 22.00
CA GLU A 230 13.49 0.44 20.80
C GLU A 230 15.00 0.29 20.67
N PHE A 231 15.46 -0.01 19.44
CA PHE A 231 16.86 -0.03 19.06
C PHE A 231 17.12 0.84 17.83
N ASN A 232 18.28 1.49 17.80
CA ASN A 232 18.74 2.23 16.63
C ASN A 232 19.81 1.42 15.89
N SER A 233 19.57 1.14 14.62
CA SER A 233 20.47 0.33 13.78
C SER A 233 21.49 1.13 12.96
N ALA A 234 21.59 2.46 13.16
CA ALA A 234 22.50 3.33 12.39
C ALA A 234 23.98 2.93 12.55
N GLU A 235 24.35 2.46 13.73
CA GLU A 235 25.71 1.97 14.02
C GLU A 235 25.65 0.52 14.51
N LYS A 236 26.12 -0.42 13.69
CA LYS A 236 26.06 -1.87 13.95
C LYS A 236 26.66 -2.26 15.30
N ARG A 237 27.84 -1.72 15.65
CA ARG A 237 28.53 -2.09 16.90
C ARG A 237 27.71 -1.69 18.14
N ARG A 238 27.14 -0.48 18.13
CA ARG A 238 26.30 0.00 19.20
C ARG A 238 25.01 -0.78 19.29
N PHE A 239 24.37 -1.05 18.15
CA PHE A 239 23.16 -1.89 18.09
C PHE A 239 23.38 -3.26 18.74
N ASN A 240 24.48 -3.95 18.38
CA ASN A 240 24.81 -5.25 18.96
C ASN A 240 25.08 -5.17 20.46
N GLN A 241 25.74 -4.12 20.92
CA GLN A 241 25.96 -3.90 22.35
C GLN A 241 24.63 -3.68 23.08
N ASP A 242 23.75 -2.81 22.57
CA ASP A 242 22.44 -2.52 23.17
C ASP A 242 21.55 -3.77 23.22
N VAL A 243 21.57 -4.61 22.18
CA VAL A 243 20.87 -5.91 22.15
C VAL A 243 21.45 -6.87 23.18
N SER A 244 22.80 -6.95 23.30
CA SER A 244 23.47 -7.79 24.30
C SER A 244 23.07 -7.40 25.73
N ASP A 245 23.12 -6.12 26.04
CA ASP A 245 22.82 -5.62 27.40
C ASP A 245 21.33 -5.80 27.73
N PHE A 246 20.44 -5.62 26.75
CA PHE A 246 19.02 -5.94 26.91
C PHE A 246 18.78 -7.43 27.24
N LEU A 247 19.41 -8.35 26.51
CA LEU A 247 19.29 -9.79 26.74
C LEU A 247 19.86 -10.23 28.08
N LYS A 248 21.01 -9.67 28.52
CA LYS A 248 21.58 -9.97 29.83
C LYS A 248 20.66 -9.54 30.97
N SER A 249 19.97 -8.42 30.81
CA SER A 249 19.05 -7.86 31.80
C SER A 249 17.69 -8.57 31.84
N ASN A 250 17.32 -9.28 30.76
CA ASN A 250 16.01 -9.90 30.56
C ASN A 250 16.14 -11.36 30.09
N LYS A 251 16.71 -12.22 30.96
CA LYS A 251 17.05 -13.62 30.61
C LYS A 251 15.83 -14.49 30.33
N SER A 252 14.65 -14.15 30.84
CA SER A 252 13.38 -14.83 30.63
C SER A 252 12.77 -14.58 29.25
N ILE A 253 13.23 -13.52 28.54
CA ILE A 253 12.74 -13.23 27.19
C ILE A 253 13.31 -14.23 26.19
N ASN A 254 12.41 -14.96 25.55
CA ASN A 254 12.73 -15.94 24.50
C ASN A 254 11.94 -15.71 23.20
N ALA A 255 10.94 -14.83 23.23
CA ALA A 255 10.07 -14.54 22.12
C ALA A 255 10.15 -13.06 21.71
N PHE A 256 10.28 -12.79 20.40
CA PHE A 256 10.52 -11.47 19.85
C PHE A 256 9.55 -11.16 18.72
N PHE A 257 8.83 -10.07 18.85
CA PHE A 257 8.01 -9.52 17.78
C PHE A 257 8.67 -8.26 17.22
N VAL A 258 9.22 -8.34 16.00
CA VAL A 258 9.85 -7.20 15.32
C VAL A 258 8.83 -6.51 14.44
N THR A 259 8.54 -5.24 14.70
CA THR A 259 7.40 -4.52 14.14
C THR A 259 7.60 -3.98 12.72
N ASN A 260 8.78 -4.20 12.11
CA ASN A 260 9.09 -3.80 10.74
C ASN A 260 9.89 -4.88 9.99
N SER A 261 10.29 -4.54 8.76
CA SER A 261 11.03 -5.44 7.85
C SER A 261 12.48 -5.78 8.27
N LYS A 262 12.94 -5.27 9.43
CA LYS A 262 14.35 -5.37 9.86
C LYS A 262 14.62 -6.52 10.84
N ALA A 263 13.76 -7.56 10.88
CA ALA A 263 13.97 -8.72 11.75
C ALA A 263 15.34 -9.39 11.56
N TYR A 264 15.85 -9.42 10.34
CA TYR A 264 17.16 -9.97 10.02
C TYR A 264 18.31 -9.30 10.81
N ILE A 265 18.23 -7.99 11.07
CA ILE A 265 19.27 -7.28 11.85
C ILE A 265 19.33 -7.80 13.28
N LEU A 266 18.17 -8.08 13.87
CA LEU A 266 18.09 -8.65 15.20
C LEU A 266 18.65 -10.09 15.23
N ILE A 267 18.35 -10.91 14.21
CA ILE A 267 18.91 -12.26 14.08
C ILE A 267 20.43 -12.23 13.97
N GLU A 268 20.98 -11.32 13.14
CA GLU A 268 22.45 -11.15 13.03
C GLU A 268 23.09 -10.81 14.38
N ALA A 269 22.49 -9.91 15.16
CA ALA A 269 22.97 -9.61 16.50
C ALA A 269 22.91 -10.83 17.43
N PHE A 270 21.86 -11.64 17.37
CA PHE A 270 21.74 -12.86 18.16
C PHE A 270 22.83 -13.88 17.81
N GLN A 271 23.16 -14.06 16.53
CA GLN A 271 24.19 -14.99 16.09
C GLN A 271 25.61 -14.61 16.58
N GLU A 272 25.88 -13.31 16.73
CA GLU A 272 27.15 -12.82 17.28
C GLU A 272 27.27 -12.99 18.80
N LEU A 273 26.14 -13.16 19.52
CA LEU A 273 26.13 -13.16 20.99
C LEU A 273 26.05 -14.56 21.61
N GLU A 274 25.06 -15.37 21.24
CA GLU A 274 24.81 -16.67 21.86
C GLU A 274 23.94 -17.55 20.97
N LYS A 275 24.27 -18.83 20.85
CA LYS A 275 23.45 -19.84 20.18
C LYS A 275 22.36 -20.33 21.13
N ARG A 276 21.23 -19.63 21.15
CA ARG A 276 20.01 -20.03 21.85
C ARG A 276 18.83 -19.98 20.87
N GLU A 277 17.98 -20.98 20.90
CA GLU A 277 16.74 -20.94 20.14
C GLU A 277 15.83 -19.83 20.68
N ARG A 278 15.32 -19.01 19.78
CA ARG A 278 14.42 -17.90 20.06
C ARG A 278 13.27 -17.92 19.08
N ILE A 279 12.09 -17.54 19.56
CA ILE A 279 10.92 -17.38 18.71
C ILE A 279 10.93 -15.97 18.15
N VAL A 280 10.92 -15.83 16.82
CA VAL A 280 10.95 -14.53 16.15
C VAL A 280 9.83 -14.44 15.14
N ILE A 281 9.00 -13.39 15.28
CA ILE A 281 8.00 -12.99 14.28
C ILE A 281 8.38 -11.60 13.77
N GLY A 282 8.45 -11.44 12.45
CA GLY A 282 8.80 -10.18 11.81
C GLY A 282 7.87 -9.83 10.65
N TYR A 283 8.29 -8.86 9.89
CA TYR A 283 7.55 -8.39 8.72
C TYR A 283 8.39 -8.49 7.45
N ASP A 284 7.68 -8.69 6.35
CA ASP A 284 8.12 -8.55 4.97
C ASP A 284 9.23 -9.48 4.48
N LEU A 285 9.23 -9.68 3.18
CA LEU A 285 9.96 -10.75 2.50
C LEU A 285 11.30 -10.25 1.94
N LEU A 286 12.01 -9.42 2.69
CA LEU A 286 13.37 -9.03 2.32
C LEU A 286 14.26 -10.28 2.19
N LYS A 287 15.18 -10.28 1.24
CA LYS A 287 16.09 -11.44 0.99
C LYS A 287 16.72 -12.00 2.27
N PRO A 288 17.27 -11.17 3.20
CA PRO A 288 17.82 -11.71 4.45
C PRO A 288 16.74 -12.27 5.38
N ASN A 289 15.54 -11.68 5.48
CA ASN A 289 14.43 -12.24 6.25
C ASN A 289 14.03 -13.62 5.71
N MET A 290 13.90 -13.75 4.38
CA MET A 290 13.57 -15.02 3.71
C MET A 290 14.64 -16.10 3.92
N LYS A 291 15.91 -15.71 3.97
CA LYS A 291 17.00 -16.62 4.33
C LYS A 291 16.80 -17.15 5.75
N TYR A 292 16.62 -16.28 6.74
CA TYR A 292 16.45 -16.65 8.13
C TYR A 292 15.14 -17.38 8.43
N LEU A 293 14.09 -17.11 7.65
CA LEU A 293 12.85 -17.89 7.70
C LEU A 293 13.08 -19.34 7.26
N LYS A 294 13.81 -19.57 6.16
CA LYS A 294 14.15 -20.92 5.65
C LYS A 294 15.11 -21.66 6.59
N GLU A 295 16.00 -20.96 7.27
CA GLU A 295 16.92 -21.51 8.26
C GLU A 295 16.28 -21.74 9.64
N GLY A 296 15.02 -21.35 9.83
CA GLY A 296 14.26 -21.50 11.09
C GLY A 296 14.61 -20.47 12.18
N ALA A 297 15.49 -19.49 11.89
CA ALA A 297 15.82 -18.42 12.83
C ALA A 297 14.71 -17.37 12.97
N ILE A 298 13.85 -17.24 11.96
CA ILE A 298 12.57 -16.54 12.01
C ILE A 298 11.47 -17.58 11.85
N ASN A 299 10.46 -17.56 12.73
CA ASN A 299 9.36 -18.53 12.71
C ASN A 299 8.26 -18.13 11.74
N PHE A 300 7.91 -16.82 11.71
CA PHE A 300 6.86 -16.30 10.86
C PHE A 300 7.23 -14.91 10.35
N LEU A 301 6.86 -14.65 9.09
CA LEU A 301 6.85 -13.30 8.51
C LEU A 301 5.43 -12.90 8.15
N ILE A 302 5.05 -11.69 8.47
CA ILE A 302 3.80 -11.08 8.04
C ILE A 302 4.09 -10.23 6.81
N HIS A 303 3.47 -10.57 5.68
CA HIS A 303 3.72 -9.86 4.42
C HIS A 303 2.71 -8.76 4.17
N GLN A 304 3.18 -7.52 4.04
CA GLN A 304 2.36 -6.34 3.84
C GLN A 304 1.97 -6.10 2.38
N LYS A 305 2.54 -6.83 1.42
CA LYS A 305 2.26 -6.73 -0.02
C LYS A 305 2.53 -5.33 -0.61
N PRO A 306 3.70 -4.74 -0.42
CA PRO A 306 3.98 -3.38 -0.88
C PRO A 306 3.82 -3.20 -2.39
N HIS A 307 4.15 -4.23 -3.19
CA HIS A 307 3.86 -4.26 -4.63
C HIS A 307 2.37 -4.05 -4.92
N ARG A 308 1.51 -4.85 -4.29
CA ARG A 308 0.07 -4.81 -4.52
C ARG A 308 -0.55 -3.50 -4.07
N GLN A 309 -0.10 -2.94 -2.95
CA GLN A 309 -0.56 -1.63 -2.45
C GLN A 309 -0.31 -0.53 -3.49
N ALA A 310 0.92 -0.43 -3.97
CA ALA A 310 1.33 0.60 -4.91
C ALA A 310 0.68 0.41 -6.29
N PHE A 311 0.60 -0.85 -6.77
CA PHE A 311 -0.11 -1.19 -8.01
C PHE A 311 -1.58 -0.76 -7.94
N LEU A 312 -2.29 -1.08 -6.87
CA LEU A 312 -3.69 -0.70 -6.70
C LEU A 312 -3.88 0.81 -6.60
N GLY A 313 -2.95 1.53 -5.95
CA GLY A 313 -3.01 2.99 -5.85
C GLY A 313 -3.04 3.67 -7.22
N VAL A 314 -2.15 3.26 -8.12
CA VAL A 314 -2.14 3.75 -9.51
C VAL A 314 -3.36 3.26 -10.28
N SER A 315 -3.71 1.96 -10.15
CA SER A 315 -4.79 1.33 -10.93
C SER A 315 -6.16 1.91 -10.61
N TYR A 316 -6.50 2.11 -9.34
CA TYR A 316 -7.79 2.70 -8.94
C TYR A 316 -7.97 4.10 -9.49
N MET A 317 -6.93 4.92 -9.44
CA MET A 317 -6.98 6.27 -10.00
C MET A 317 -7.08 6.27 -11.52
N ALA A 318 -6.30 5.41 -12.19
CA ALA A 318 -6.40 5.24 -13.63
C ALA A 318 -7.80 4.78 -14.06
N GLU A 319 -8.37 3.78 -13.39
CA GLU A 319 -9.72 3.28 -13.67
C GLU A 319 -10.80 4.30 -13.36
N HIS A 320 -10.63 5.11 -12.31
CA HIS A 320 -11.52 6.22 -12.02
C HIS A 320 -11.53 7.25 -13.16
N PHE A 321 -10.37 7.69 -13.61
CA PHE A 321 -10.26 8.67 -14.69
C PHE A 321 -10.75 8.13 -16.03
N LEU A 322 -10.41 6.90 -16.36
CA LEU A 322 -10.71 6.31 -17.66
C LEU A 322 -12.16 5.83 -17.77
N PHE A 323 -12.69 5.26 -16.69
CA PHE A 323 -13.96 4.52 -16.70
C PHE A 323 -15.02 5.10 -15.75
N GLY A 324 -14.66 6.11 -14.93
CA GLY A 324 -15.57 6.68 -13.94
C GLY A 324 -15.90 5.69 -12.81
N LYS A 325 -15.01 4.72 -12.53
CA LYS A 325 -15.21 3.79 -11.41
C LYS A 325 -15.20 4.53 -10.08
N GLY A 326 -16.06 4.12 -9.16
CA GLY A 326 -16.03 4.60 -7.79
C GLY A 326 -14.70 4.29 -7.10
N LEU A 327 -14.25 5.18 -6.23
CA LEU A 327 -13.04 4.99 -5.45
C LEU A 327 -13.39 4.50 -4.04
N PRO A 328 -12.69 3.49 -3.50
CA PRO A 328 -12.84 3.12 -2.10
C PRO A 328 -12.26 4.22 -1.21
N THR A 329 -12.86 4.46 -0.06
CA THR A 329 -12.23 5.33 0.96
C THR A 329 -11.07 4.62 1.64
N GLN A 330 -11.19 3.30 1.78
CA GLN A 330 -10.20 2.44 2.42
C GLN A 330 -10.16 1.07 1.75
N GLU A 331 -8.96 0.57 1.44
CA GLU A 331 -8.73 -0.80 0.92
C GLU A 331 -7.73 -1.51 1.82
N PHE A 332 -8.24 -2.38 2.68
CA PHE A 332 -7.41 -3.23 3.51
C PHE A 332 -7.05 -4.52 2.80
N LEU A 333 -5.75 -4.72 2.57
CA LEU A 333 -5.24 -5.96 2.00
C LEU A 333 -5.19 -7.08 3.04
N PRO A 334 -5.38 -8.34 2.63
CA PRO A 334 -5.22 -9.49 3.51
C PRO A 334 -3.86 -9.52 4.20
N ILE A 335 -3.87 -9.97 5.45
CA ILE A 335 -2.67 -10.17 6.26
C ILE A 335 -2.15 -11.58 5.98
N ASP A 336 -1.13 -11.70 5.14
CA ASP A 336 -0.53 -12.99 4.79
C ASP A 336 0.51 -13.40 5.83
N ILE A 337 0.44 -14.65 6.23
CA ILE A 337 1.41 -15.31 7.12
C ILE A 337 2.30 -16.19 6.26
N VAL A 338 3.62 -15.94 6.32
CA VAL A 338 4.61 -16.69 5.58
C VAL A 338 5.48 -17.50 6.54
N THR A 339 5.58 -18.79 6.24
CA THR A 339 6.42 -19.77 6.93
C THR A 339 7.47 -20.31 5.98
N SER A 340 8.44 -21.10 6.48
CA SER A 340 9.39 -21.82 5.62
C SER A 340 8.70 -22.65 4.53
N GLU A 341 7.52 -23.24 4.85
CA GLU A 341 6.82 -24.18 3.98
C GLU A 341 6.08 -23.50 2.81
N ASN A 342 5.58 -22.28 3.00
CA ASN A 342 4.87 -21.56 1.94
C ASN A 342 5.69 -20.42 1.31
N ALA A 343 6.91 -20.18 1.77
CA ALA A 343 7.79 -19.10 1.31
C ALA A 343 8.05 -19.13 -0.20
N GLN A 344 8.08 -20.33 -0.80
CA GLN A 344 8.33 -20.52 -2.24
C GLN A 344 7.26 -19.89 -3.15
N TYR A 345 6.04 -19.67 -2.64
CA TYR A 345 4.93 -19.07 -3.42
C TYR A 345 4.96 -17.54 -3.43
N TYR A 346 5.93 -16.95 -2.74
CA TYR A 346 6.08 -15.49 -2.61
C TYR A 346 7.37 -14.94 -3.25
N ILE A 347 8.15 -15.82 -3.92
CA ILE A 347 9.46 -15.49 -4.54
C ILE A 347 9.29 -15.38 -6.04
#